data_ada00f15005f036401fc130d2e11308b
#
_entry.id   ada00f15005f036401fc130d2e11308b
#
_cell.length_a   1.000
_cell.length_b   1.000
_cell.length_c   1.000
_cell.angle_alpha   90.00
_cell.angle_beta   90.00
_cell.angle_gamma   90.00
#
_symmetry.space_group_name_H-M   'P 1'
#
loop_
_entity.id
_entity.type
_entity.pdbx_description
1 polymer ?
#
loop_
_entity_poly.entity_id
_entity_poly.type
_entity_poly.pdbx_seq_one_letter_code
_entity_poly.pdbx_strand_id
1 'polypeptide(L)'
;MQCHVVSPLDFLDVDQERLELRRLRIGIGFGFSLEQAGFSSSRKLAGMFYGYDTTVIKVFFTAAIVALIGSQLLSFFGLLNLNLVFVNEYYVTASIVGGVIMGAGFIMGGYCPGTGLCAMSIGKIDALLFFAGGLTGAFLFAESYPLIQKIANENYQGPIKVNEVLGISPGLFIFLLIIAAVAMFWIAELAEKKFARPDITSEL
;
A
#
# COMPACT_ATOMS: atom_id res chain seq x y z
N MET A 1 -35.34 -15.27 -39.62
CA MET A 1 -34.91 -14.30 -38.61
C MET A 1 -34.90 -14.99 -37.26
N GLN A 2 -33.75 -15.52 -36.84
CA GLN A 2 -33.59 -16.12 -35.52
C GLN A 2 -33.20 -14.98 -34.55
N CYS A 3 -34.15 -14.59 -33.69
CA CYS A 3 -33.81 -13.76 -32.53
C CYS A 3 -32.94 -14.59 -31.60
N HIS A 4 -31.64 -14.32 -31.57
CA HIS A 4 -30.75 -14.79 -30.50
C HIS A 4 -31.23 -14.09 -29.22
N VAL A 5 -31.94 -14.84 -28.40
CA VAL A 5 -32.26 -14.42 -27.04
C VAL A 5 -30.93 -14.50 -26.29
N VAL A 6 -30.26 -13.34 -26.10
CA VAL A 6 -29.08 -13.21 -25.26
C VAL A 6 -29.51 -13.60 -23.84
N SER A 7 -28.99 -14.70 -23.34
CA SER A 7 -29.33 -15.17 -21.99
C SER A 7 -28.80 -14.15 -20.94
N PRO A 8 -29.46 -13.99 -19.79
CA PRO A 8 -28.95 -13.13 -18.70
C PRO A 8 -27.55 -13.53 -18.25
N LEU A 9 -27.15 -14.77 -18.49
CA LEU A 9 -25.79 -15.29 -18.18
C LEU A 9 -24.74 -14.71 -19.13
N ASP A 10 -25.05 -14.53 -20.41
CA ASP A 10 -24.15 -13.95 -21.41
C ASP A 10 -23.87 -12.46 -21.10
N PHE A 11 -24.85 -11.74 -20.55
CA PHE A 11 -24.69 -10.35 -20.14
C PHE A 11 -23.77 -10.22 -18.92
N LEU A 12 -23.89 -11.13 -17.94
CA LEU A 12 -23.02 -11.16 -16.76
C LEU A 12 -21.57 -11.53 -17.14
N ASP A 13 -21.39 -12.40 -18.11
CA ASP A 13 -20.06 -12.84 -18.57
C ASP A 13 -19.31 -11.72 -19.30
N VAL A 14 -19.99 -10.96 -20.15
CA VAL A 14 -19.42 -9.78 -20.85
C VAL A 14 -19.01 -8.68 -19.88
N ASP A 15 -19.79 -8.44 -18.81
CA ASP A 15 -19.43 -7.46 -17.78
C ASP A 15 -18.25 -7.92 -16.93
N GLN A 16 -18.14 -9.19 -16.62
CA GLN A 16 -17.00 -9.79 -15.94
C GLN A 16 -15.72 -9.66 -16.76
N GLU A 17 -15.74 -9.99 -18.04
CA GLU A 17 -14.58 -9.88 -18.93
C GLU A 17 -14.11 -8.43 -19.05
N ARG A 18 -15.02 -7.47 -19.16
CA ARG A 18 -14.69 -6.04 -19.18
C ARG A 18 -14.07 -5.56 -17.86
N LEU A 19 -14.53 -6.07 -16.73
CA LEU A 19 -13.97 -5.77 -15.41
C LEU A 19 -12.55 -6.32 -15.27
N GLU A 20 -12.31 -7.55 -15.72
CA GLU A 20 -10.97 -8.17 -15.69
C GLU A 20 -9.99 -7.41 -16.59
N LEU A 21 -10.40 -7.00 -17.79
CA LEU A 21 -9.57 -6.17 -18.67
C LEU A 21 -9.26 -4.79 -18.07
N ARG A 22 -10.21 -4.18 -17.35
CA ARG A 22 -9.96 -2.92 -16.65
C ARG A 22 -8.96 -3.10 -15.50
N ARG A 23 -9.12 -4.16 -14.69
CA ARG A 23 -8.19 -4.51 -13.60
C ARG A 23 -6.77 -4.74 -14.14
N LEU A 24 -6.66 -5.49 -15.24
CA LEU A 24 -5.39 -5.76 -15.90
C LEU A 24 -4.70 -4.46 -16.37
N ARG A 25 -5.43 -3.58 -17.06
CA ARG A 25 -4.87 -2.29 -17.53
C ARG A 25 -4.39 -1.41 -16.37
N ILE A 26 -5.16 -1.33 -15.29
CA ILE A 26 -4.80 -0.57 -14.09
C ILE A 26 -3.56 -1.19 -13.44
N GLY A 27 -3.50 -2.52 -13.35
CA GLY A 27 -2.35 -3.25 -12.80
C GLY A 27 -1.07 -3.04 -13.61
N ILE A 28 -1.15 -3.09 -14.94
CA ILE A 28 -0.01 -2.82 -15.83
C ILE A 28 0.47 -1.38 -15.67
N GLY A 29 -0.45 -0.41 -15.68
CA GLY A 29 -0.11 1.00 -15.50
C GLY A 29 0.54 1.28 -14.15
N PHE A 30 0.04 0.67 -13.08
CA PHE A 30 0.59 0.80 -11.73
C PHE A 30 1.98 0.16 -11.63
N GLY A 31 2.15 -1.06 -12.14
CA GLY A 31 3.45 -1.76 -12.15
C GLY A 31 4.51 -1.00 -12.95
N PHE A 32 4.14 -0.47 -14.11
CA PHE A 32 5.01 0.37 -14.93
C PHE A 32 5.43 1.65 -14.19
N SER A 33 4.50 2.32 -13.52
CA SER A 33 4.79 3.52 -12.72
C SER A 33 5.74 3.23 -11.57
N LEU A 34 5.57 2.11 -10.86
CA LEU A 34 6.47 1.67 -9.79
C LEU A 34 7.89 1.39 -10.31
N GLU A 35 8.00 0.76 -11.48
CA GLU A 35 9.30 0.47 -12.10
C GLU A 35 10.01 1.75 -12.51
N GLN A 36 9.32 2.68 -13.17
CA GLN A 36 9.88 3.98 -13.55
C GLN A 36 10.33 4.81 -12.35
N ALA A 37 9.65 4.70 -11.22
CA ALA A 37 10.05 5.32 -9.96
C ALA A 37 11.25 4.63 -9.29
N GLY A 38 11.70 3.47 -9.81
CA GLY A 38 12.81 2.69 -9.27
C GLY A 38 12.48 1.95 -7.97
N PHE A 39 11.20 1.70 -7.70
CA PHE A 39 10.74 0.99 -6.49
C PHE A 39 10.96 -0.53 -6.56
N SER A 40 11.38 -1.06 -7.68
CA SER A 40 11.86 -2.44 -7.81
C SER A 40 13.28 -2.65 -7.26
N SER A 41 13.96 -1.59 -6.77
CA SER A 41 15.30 -1.68 -6.19
C SER A 41 15.24 -1.76 -4.66
N SER A 42 15.67 -2.90 -4.08
CA SER A 42 15.78 -3.10 -2.63
C SER A 42 16.68 -2.05 -1.96
N ARG A 43 17.75 -1.63 -2.64
CA ARG A 43 18.68 -0.62 -2.13
C ARG A 43 17.99 0.74 -1.93
N LYS A 44 17.12 1.13 -2.86
CA LYS A 44 16.38 2.39 -2.78
C LYS A 44 15.33 2.36 -1.66
N LEU A 45 14.64 1.24 -1.50
CA LEU A 45 13.66 1.06 -0.43
C LEU A 45 14.33 0.98 0.94
N ALA A 46 15.41 0.20 1.07
CA ALA A 46 16.20 0.13 2.30
C ALA A 46 16.84 1.47 2.66
N GLY A 47 17.21 2.27 1.66
CA GLY A 47 17.80 3.60 1.82
C GLY A 47 16.97 4.56 2.67
N MET A 48 15.65 4.36 2.72
CA MET A 48 14.72 5.08 3.57
C MET A 48 15.07 4.92 5.07
N PHE A 49 15.41 3.71 5.50
CA PHE A 49 15.76 3.43 6.90
C PHE A 49 17.16 3.95 7.29
N TYR A 50 18.04 4.07 6.31
CA TYR A 50 19.37 4.65 6.51
C TYR A 50 19.41 6.17 6.35
N GLY A 51 18.30 6.80 5.98
CA GLY A 51 18.15 8.26 5.90
C GLY A 51 18.81 8.93 4.68
N TYR A 52 19.39 8.16 3.74
CA TYR A 52 20.01 8.74 2.55
C TYR A 52 19.10 8.83 1.32
N ASP A 53 17.96 8.16 1.31
CA ASP A 53 16.95 8.24 0.24
C ASP A 53 15.54 8.30 0.82
N THR A 54 14.97 9.49 0.87
CA THR A 54 13.63 9.73 1.44
C THR A 54 12.52 9.72 0.38
N THR A 55 12.86 9.42 -0.88
CA THR A 55 11.92 9.43 -2.02
C THR A 55 10.71 8.53 -1.75
N VAL A 56 10.93 7.36 -1.16
CA VAL A 56 9.87 6.39 -0.87
C VAL A 56 8.82 6.97 0.07
N ILE A 57 9.25 7.61 1.16
CA ILE A 57 8.35 8.26 2.14
C ILE A 57 7.54 9.35 1.44
N LYS A 58 8.22 10.23 0.67
CA LYS A 58 7.58 11.34 -0.05
C LYS A 58 6.48 10.83 -0.99
N VAL A 59 6.75 9.77 -1.75
CA VAL A 59 5.78 9.18 -2.68
C VAL A 59 4.60 8.54 -1.95
N PHE A 60 4.83 7.79 -0.87
CA PHE A 60 3.75 7.17 -0.09
C PHE A 60 2.81 8.20 0.52
N PHE A 61 3.34 9.25 1.15
CA PHE A 61 2.51 10.30 1.73
C PHE A 61 1.76 11.11 0.68
N THR A 62 2.42 11.43 -0.44
CA THR A 62 1.76 12.12 -1.55
C THR A 62 0.62 11.27 -2.12
N ALA A 63 0.84 9.98 -2.33
CA ALA A 63 -0.18 9.06 -2.81
C ALA A 63 -1.36 8.94 -1.83
N ALA A 64 -1.09 8.85 -0.52
CA ALA A 64 -2.13 8.81 0.51
C ALA A 64 -2.99 10.08 0.53
N ILE A 65 -2.36 11.26 0.45
CA ILE A 65 -3.06 12.54 0.41
C ILE A 65 -3.92 12.66 -0.85
N VAL A 66 -3.36 12.33 -2.02
CA VAL A 66 -4.09 12.37 -3.29
C VAL A 66 -5.27 11.39 -3.27
N ALA A 67 -5.11 10.20 -2.70
CA ALA A 67 -6.18 9.22 -2.57
C ALA A 67 -7.29 9.72 -1.63
N LEU A 68 -6.95 10.34 -0.50
CA LEU A 68 -7.91 10.91 0.44
C LEU A 68 -8.67 12.08 -0.16
N ILE A 69 -7.98 13.04 -0.76
CA ILE A 69 -8.62 14.18 -1.42
C ILE A 69 -9.48 13.71 -2.59
N GLY A 70 -8.96 12.80 -3.41
CA GLY A 70 -9.68 12.25 -4.55
C GLY A 70 -10.95 11.52 -4.15
N SER A 71 -10.91 10.68 -3.10
CA SER A 71 -12.08 9.96 -2.60
C SER A 71 -13.15 10.91 -2.05
N GLN A 72 -12.77 11.96 -1.33
CA GLN A 72 -13.68 12.97 -0.82
C GLN A 72 -14.30 13.80 -1.95
N LEU A 73 -13.49 14.17 -2.95
CA LEU A 73 -13.97 14.94 -4.10
C LEU A 73 -14.97 14.12 -4.94
N LEU A 74 -14.68 12.83 -5.20
CA LEU A 74 -15.61 11.94 -5.88
C LEU A 74 -16.90 11.75 -5.09
N SER A 75 -16.80 11.69 -3.76
CA SER A 75 -18.00 11.61 -2.91
C SER A 75 -18.81 12.88 -2.95
N PHE A 76 -18.16 14.05 -2.97
CA PHE A 76 -18.85 15.35 -3.10
C PHE A 76 -19.61 15.48 -4.42
N PHE A 77 -19.04 15.00 -5.52
CA PHE A 77 -19.72 14.94 -6.83
C PHE A 77 -20.77 13.83 -6.95
N GLY A 78 -20.98 13.04 -5.89
CA GLY A 78 -21.95 11.93 -5.90
C GLY A 78 -21.55 10.73 -6.75
N LEU A 79 -20.29 10.69 -7.23
CA LEU A 79 -19.77 9.59 -8.04
C LEU A 79 -19.31 8.39 -7.18
N LEU A 80 -19.00 8.62 -5.91
CA LEU A 80 -18.56 7.61 -4.96
C LEU A 80 -19.38 7.69 -3.68
N ASN A 81 -20.00 6.58 -3.28
CA ASN A 81 -20.65 6.48 -1.99
C ASN A 81 -19.70 5.88 -0.97
N LEU A 82 -19.14 6.71 -0.09
CA LEU A 82 -18.19 6.29 0.94
C LEU A 82 -18.80 5.33 1.98
N ASN A 83 -20.13 5.27 2.10
CA ASN A 83 -20.80 4.32 2.99
C ASN A 83 -20.78 2.88 2.46
N LEU A 84 -20.55 2.71 1.14
CA LEU A 84 -20.42 1.39 0.51
C LEU A 84 -18.96 0.88 0.53
N VAL A 85 -18.01 1.72 0.95
CA VAL A 85 -16.62 1.32 1.06
C VAL A 85 -16.46 0.42 2.28
N PHE A 86 -16.02 -0.81 2.03
CA PHE A 86 -15.77 -1.77 3.09
C PHE A 86 -14.59 -1.32 3.95
N VAL A 87 -14.84 -1.15 5.25
CA VAL A 87 -13.82 -0.84 6.24
C VAL A 87 -13.53 -2.10 7.04
N ASN A 88 -12.28 -2.54 7.04
CA ASN A 88 -11.85 -3.70 7.80
C ASN A 88 -12.03 -3.46 9.30
N GLU A 89 -12.38 -4.53 10.00
CA GLU A 89 -12.42 -4.55 11.46
C GLU A 89 -11.01 -4.31 12.04
N TYR A 90 -10.94 -3.52 13.09
CA TYR A 90 -9.67 -3.13 13.69
C TYR A 90 -9.42 -3.86 15.01
N TYR A 91 -8.28 -4.57 15.04
CA TYR A 91 -7.76 -5.28 16.22
C TYR A 91 -6.45 -4.62 16.63
N VAL A 92 -6.45 -3.90 17.76
CA VAL A 92 -5.29 -3.09 18.18
C VAL A 92 -4.05 -3.94 18.41
N THR A 93 -4.18 -5.02 19.17
CA THR A 93 -3.06 -5.90 19.52
C THR A 93 -2.46 -6.57 18.29
N ALA A 94 -3.31 -7.12 17.41
CA ALA A 94 -2.87 -7.75 16.17
C ALA A 94 -2.18 -6.76 15.22
N SER A 95 -2.69 -5.53 15.14
CA SER A 95 -2.10 -4.48 14.29
C SER A 95 -0.72 -4.04 14.76
N ILE A 96 -0.52 -3.91 16.08
CA ILE A 96 0.79 -3.53 16.64
C ILE A 96 1.80 -4.66 16.41
N VAL A 97 1.47 -5.89 16.79
CA VAL A 97 2.38 -7.05 16.64
C VAL A 97 2.68 -7.30 15.17
N GLY A 98 1.65 -7.33 14.33
CA GLY A 98 1.81 -7.51 12.87
C GLY A 98 2.63 -6.40 12.23
N GLY A 99 2.44 -5.15 12.65
CA GLY A 99 3.22 -4.00 12.17
C GLY A 99 4.71 -4.09 12.52
N VAL A 100 5.04 -4.53 13.73
CA VAL A 100 6.43 -4.73 14.16
C VAL A 100 7.10 -5.86 13.35
N ILE A 101 6.42 -7.00 13.18
CA ILE A 101 6.93 -8.13 12.40
C ILE A 101 7.11 -7.73 10.92
N MET A 102 6.12 -7.05 10.35
CA MET A 102 6.18 -6.57 8.96
C MET A 102 7.30 -5.55 8.77
N GLY A 103 7.49 -4.64 9.73
CA GLY A 103 8.57 -3.66 9.70
C GLY A 103 9.95 -4.30 9.74
N ALA A 104 10.16 -5.30 10.61
CA ALA A 104 11.38 -6.07 10.66
C ALA A 104 11.65 -6.81 9.34
N GLY A 105 10.63 -7.46 8.77
CA GLY A 105 10.71 -8.12 7.47
C GLY A 105 11.05 -7.15 6.33
N PHE A 106 10.51 -5.93 6.36
CA PHE A 106 10.80 -4.90 5.37
C PHE A 106 12.26 -4.40 5.44
N ILE A 107 12.78 -4.19 6.65
CA ILE A 107 14.17 -3.79 6.84
C ILE A 107 15.15 -4.87 6.35
N MET A 108 14.85 -6.14 6.65
CA MET A 108 15.71 -7.26 6.27
C MET A 108 15.64 -7.58 4.77
N GLY A 109 14.44 -7.57 4.20
CA GLY A 109 14.20 -7.94 2.80
C GLY A 109 14.40 -6.79 1.81
N GLY A 110 14.22 -5.54 2.26
CA GLY A 110 14.29 -4.36 1.40
C GLY A 110 13.14 -4.22 0.39
N TYR A 111 12.09 -5.02 0.54
CA TYR A 111 10.90 -4.97 -0.32
C TYR A 111 9.63 -4.92 0.52
N CYS A 112 8.63 -4.18 0.06
CA CYS A 112 7.26 -4.39 0.52
C CYS A 112 6.57 -5.43 -0.38
N PRO A 113 5.44 -6.02 0.03
CA PRO A 113 4.77 -7.04 -0.79
C PRO A 113 4.46 -6.59 -2.23
N GLY A 114 4.10 -5.33 -2.44
CA GLY A 114 3.80 -4.79 -3.77
C GLY A 114 5.05 -4.59 -4.63
N THR A 115 6.09 -3.98 -4.08
CA THR A 115 7.34 -3.75 -4.83
C THR A 115 8.12 -5.03 -5.05
N GLY A 116 8.01 -6.01 -4.16
CA GLY A 116 8.56 -7.36 -4.33
C GLY A 116 7.97 -8.07 -5.53
N LEU A 117 6.65 -7.98 -5.75
CA LEU A 117 6.00 -8.53 -6.94
C LEU A 117 6.50 -7.86 -8.23
N CYS A 118 6.66 -6.54 -8.25
CA CYS A 118 7.23 -5.82 -9.39
C CYS A 118 8.67 -6.28 -9.67
N ALA A 119 9.50 -6.38 -8.63
CA ALA A 119 10.89 -6.81 -8.77
C ALA A 119 11.01 -8.27 -9.22
N MET A 120 10.12 -9.14 -8.74
CA MET A 120 10.04 -10.55 -9.18
C MET A 120 9.66 -10.66 -10.66
N SER A 121 8.72 -9.84 -11.13
CA SER A 121 8.28 -9.86 -12.53
C SER A 121 9.38 -9.45 -13.52
N ILE A 122 10.38 -8.70 -13.05
CA ILE A 122 11.57 -8.31 -13.83
C ILE A 122 12.71 -9.35 -13.70
N GLY A 123 12.49 -10.42 -12.95
CA GLY A 123 13.44 -11.52 -12.82
C GLY A 123 14.52 -11.35 -11.74
N LYS A 124 14.31 -10.48 -10.74
CA LYS A 124 15.25 -10.34 -9.62
C LYS A 124 15.10 -11.52 -8.65
N ILE A 125 16.19 -12.29 -8.49
CA ILE A 125 16.19 -13.51 -7.68
C ILE A 125 16.00 -13.21 -6.19
N ASP A 126 16.55 -12.10 -5.70
CA ASP A 126 16.37 -11.62 -4.32
C ASP A 126 14.89 -11.33 -4.00
N ALA A 127 14.16 -10.73 -4.93
CA ALA A 127 12.73 -10.49 -4.80
C ALA A 127 11.91 -11.80 -4.84
N LEU A 128 12.34 -12.77 -5.63
CA LEU A 128 11.71 -14.09 -5.69
C LEU A 128 11.85 -14.83 -4.36
N LEU A 129 13.04 -14.81 -3.76
CA LEU A 129 13.29 -15.40 -2.43
C LEU A 129 12.49 -14.68 -1.34
N PHE A 130 12.42 -13.34 -1.39
CA PHE A 130 11.58 -12.55 -0.49
C PHE A 130 10.11 -12.96 -0.58
N PHE A 131 9.59 -13.10 -1.78
CA PHE A 131 8.20 -13.50 -2.01
C PHE A 131 7.93 -14.94 -1.56
N ALA A 132 8.83 -15.88 -1.85
CA ALA A 132 8.74 -17.25 -1.36
C ALA A 132 8.72 -17.32 0.17
N GLY A 133 9.58 -16.51 0.84
CA GLY A 133 9.56 -16.35 2.28
C GLY A 133 8.24 -15.80 2.81
N GLY A 134 7.66 -14.81 2.12
CA GLY A 134 6.35 -14.25 2.44
C GLY A 134 5.22 -15.27 2.34
N LEU A 135 5.19 -16.09 1.28
CA LEU A 135 4.22 -17.19 1.13
C LEU A 135 4.37 -18.24 2.24
N THR A 136 5.61 -18.63 2.54
CA THR A 136 5.89 -19.57 3.63
C THR A 136 5.45 -19.01 4.98
N GLY A 137 5.72 -17.73 5.23
CA GLY A 137 5.26 -17.03 6.45
C GLY A 137 3.74 -16.97 6.55
N ALA A 138 3.03 -16.69 5.45
CA ALA A 138 1.58 -16.68 5.42
C ALA A 138 1.00 -18.07 5.69
N PHE A 139 1.60 -19.12 5.13
CA PHE A 139 1.20 -20.50 5.42
C PHE A 139 1.40 -20.87 6.90
N LEU A 140 2.57 -20.57 7.46
CA LEU A 140 2.85 -20.81 8.88
C LEU A 140 1.91 -20.03 9.79
N PHE A 141 1.59 -18.79 9.44
CA PHE A 141 0.62 -17.98 10.18
C PHE A 141 -0.79 -18.62 10.14
N ALA A 142 -1.23 -19.09 8.97
CA ALA A 142 -2.53 -19.75 8.82
C ALA A 142 -2.64 -21.02 9.69
N GLU A 143 -1.59 -21.84 9.72
CA GLU A 143 -1.54 -23.04 10.58
C GLU A 143 -1.48 -22.69 12.08
N SER A 144 -0.79 -21.61 12.41
CA SER A 144 -0.64 -21.14 13.81
C SER A 144 -1.85 -20.34 14.29
N TYR A 145 -2.77 -19.94 13.42
CA TYR A 145 -3.88 -19.06 13.74
C TYR A 145 -4.74 -19.56 14.91
N PRO A 146 -5.10 -20.85 15.03
CA PRO A 146 -5.89 -21.34 16.17
C PRO A 146 -5.25 -21.12 17.53
N LEU A 147 -3.91 -21.09 17.59
CA LEU A 147 -3.14 -20.82 18.81
C LEU A 147 -3.09 -19.32 19.15
N ILE A 148 -3.03 -18.48 18.12
CA ILE A 148 -2.85 -17.03 18.23
C ILE A 148 -4.19 -16.30 18.31
N GLN A 149 -5.30 -16.95 17.93
CA GLN A 149 -6.63 -16.35 17.82
C GLN A 149 -7.07 -15.58 19.07
N LYS A 150 -6.76 -16.07 20.28
CA LYS A 150 -7.09 -15.39 21.52
C LYS A 150 -6.41 -14.02 21.61
N ILE A 151 -5.11 -13.97 21.30
CA ILE A 151 -4.32 -12.74 21.34
C ILE A 151 -4.67 -11.83 20.15
N ALA A 152 -4.91 -12.42 18.98
CA ALA A 152 -5.26 -11.67 17.77
C ALA A 152 -6.61 -10.95 17.91
N ASN A 153 -7.59 -11.56 18.58
CA ASN A 153 -8.94 -11.02 18.74
C ASN A 153 -9.10 -10.17 20.01
N GLU A 154 -8.05 -9.99 20.81
CA GLU A 154 -8.06 -9.07 21.94
C GLU A 154 -8.17 -7.61 21.44
N ASN A 155 -8.92 -6.81 22.20
CA ASN A 155 -9.16 -5.39 21.92
C ASN A 155 -9.83 -5.13 20.55
N TYR A 156 -10.84 -5.92 20.23
CA TYR A 156 -11.70 -5.69 19.06
C TYR A 156 -12.46 -4.36 19.20
N GLN A 157 -12.29 -3.47 18.26
CA GLN A 157 -12.94 -2.16 18.25
C GLN A 157 -13.97 -1.98 17.11
N GLY A 158 -14.11 -3.00 16.24
CA GLY A 158 -15.02 -2.92 15.09
C GLY A 158 -14.49 -2.10 13.91
N PRO A 159 -15.33 -1.80 12.92
CA PRO A 159 -14.97 -1.00 11.76
C PRO A 159 -14.95 0.48 12.13
N ILE A 160 -13.83 0.97 12.66
CA ILE A 160 -13.68 2.34 13.13
C ILE A 160 -12.91 3.18 12.10
N LYS A 161 -13.44 4.36 11.80
CA LYS A 161 -12.71 5.37 11.02
C LYS A 161 -11.99 6.32 11.98
N VAL A 162 -10.74 6.65 11.66
CA VAL A 162 -9.87 7.48 12.52
C VAL A 162 -10.49 8.85 12.83
N ASN A 163 -11.20 9.45 11.88
CA ASN A 163 -11.92 10.71 12.08
C ASN A 163 -13.07 10.61 13.08
N GLU A 164 -13.72 9.45 13.18
CA GLU A 164 -14.81 9.19 14.16
C GLU A 164 -14.24 9.04 15.57
N VAL A 165 -13.11 8.35 15.73
CA VAL A 165 -12.42 8.21 17.03
C VAL A 165 -11.95 9.55 17.58
N LEU A 166 -11.43 10.42 16.69
CA LEU A 166 -10.94 11.75 17.07
C LEU A 166 -12.06 12.77 17.20
N GLY A 167 -13.30 12.45 16.80
CA GLY A 167 -14.43 13.38 16.81
C GLY A 167 -14.25 14.58 15.86
N ILE A 168 -13.42 14.43 14.83
CA ILE A 168 -13.00 15.51 13.92
C ILE A 168 -13.72 15.34 12.59
N SER A 169 -14.13 16.47 11.97
CA SER A 169 -14.69 16.41 10.61
C SER A 169 -13.67 15.89 9.60
N PRO A 170 -14.10 15.12 8.56
CA PRO A 170 -13.19 14.57 7.56
C PRO A 170 -12.30 15.63 6.89
N GLY A 171 -12.82 16.85 6.66
CA GLY A 171 -12.06 17.94 6.07
C GLY A 171 -10.94 18.45 6.96
N LEU A 172 -11.19 18.59 8.28
CA LEU A 172 -10.17 19.00 9.24
C LEU A 172 -9.10 17.92 9.40
N PHE A 173 -9.49 16.65 9.37
CA PHE A 173 -8.55 15.54 9.41
C PHE A 173 -7.59 15.56 8.22
N ILE A 174 -8.10 15.77 6.99
CA ILE A 174 -7.27 15.87 5.78
C ILE A 174 -6.33 17.07 5.87
N PHE A 175 -6.80 18.21 6.34
CA PHE A 175 -5.98 19.41 6.51
C PHE A 175 -4.82 19.20 7.48
N LEU A 176 -5.08 18.56 8.63
CA LEU A 176 -4.03 18.21 9.60
C LEU A 176 -3.03 17.19 8.99
N LEU A 177 -3.51 16.25 8.22
CA LEU A 177 -2.66 15.25 7.57
C LEU A 177 -1.76 15.88 6.50
N ILE A 178 -2.25 16.88 5.76
CA ILE A 178 -1.43 17.65 4.81
C ILE A 178 -0.33 18.41 5.55
N ILE A 179 -0.66 19.10 6.65
CA ILE A 179 0.34 19.81 7.46
C ILE A 179 1.41 18.84 7.98
N ALA A 180 1.00 17.70 8.52
CA ALA A 180 1.92 16.67 9.00
C ALA A 180 2.84 16.14 7.89
N ALA A 181 2.31 15.92 6.69
CA ALA A 181 3.09 15.48 5.55
C ALA A 181 4.11 16.53 5.07
N VAL A 182 3.71 17.80 5.00
CA VAL A 182 4.62 18.90 4.64
C VAL A 182 5.74 19.03 5.67
N ALA A 183 5.41 18.97 6.97
CA ALA A 183 6.41 18.98 8.04
C ALA A 183 7.38 17.80 7.92
N MET A 184 6.87 16.60 7.63
CA MET A 184 7.69 15.42 7.45
C MET A 184 8.57 15.52 6.20
N PHE A 185 8.08 16.08 5.08
CA PHE A 185 8.91 16.31 3.89
C PHE A 185 10.07 17.24 4.19
N TRP A 186 9.83 18.29 4.98
CA TRP A 186 10.88 19.22 5.39
C TRP A 186 11.94 18.54 6.27
N ILE A 187 11.49 17.72 7.24
CA ILE A 187 12.40 16.92 8.08
C ILE A 187 13.18 15.92 7.23
N ALA A 188 12.51 15.26 6.28
CA ALA A 188 13.13 14.31 5.38
C ALA A 188 14.23 14.94 4.51
N GLU A 189 14.00 16.15 3.99
CA GLU A 189 15.04 16.89 3.25
C GLU A 189 16.23 17.31 4.14
N LEU A 190 15.97 17.69 5.38
CA LEU A 190 17.05 18.00 6.33
C LEU A 190 17.89 16.75 6.65
N ALA A 191 17.24 15.60 6.82
CA ALA A 191 17.92 14.33 7.05
C ALA A 191 18.77 13.94 5.82
N GLU A 192 18.20 14.00 4.63
CA GLU A 192 18.89 13.70 3.37
C GLU A 192 20.13 14.56 3.15
N LYS A 193 20.05 15.88 3.43
CA LYS A 193 21.20 16.80 3.37
C LYS A 193 22.29 16.45 4.40
N LYS A 194 21.91 15.94 5.57
CA LYS A 194 22.86 15.60 6.64
C LYS A 194 23.54 14.25 6.42
N PHE A 195 22.84 13.28 5.80
CA PHE A 195 23.31 11.93 5.53
C PHE A 195 23.57 11.68 4.04
N ALA A 196 23.71 12.75 3.24
CA ALA A 196 24.04 12.66 1.83
C ALA A 196 25.27 11.77 1.62
N ARG A 197 25.13 10.74 0.78
CA ARG A 197 26.25 9.89 0.41
C ARG A 197 27.19 10.72 -0.48
N PRO A 198 28.50 10.76 -0.23
CA PRO A 198 29.42 11.39 -1.17
C PRO A 198 29.28 10.72 -2.54
N ASP A 199 28.99 11.51 -3.56
CA ASP A 199 28.87 11.04 -4.93
C ASP A 199 30.23 10.51 -5.40
N ILE A 200 30.34 9.19 -5.51
CA ILE A 200 31.55 8.51 -6.04
C ILE A 200 31.72 8.79 -7.56
N THR A 201 30.71 9.37 -8.19
CA THR A 201 30.73 9.67 -9.63
C THR A 201 31.49 10.96 -10.01
N SER A 202 31.98 11.74 -9.04
CA SER A 202 32.76 12.96 -9.32
C SER A 202 34.26 12.73 -9.44
N GLU A 203 34.74 11.48 -9.24
CA GLU A 203 36.17 11.13 -9.34
C GLU A 203 36.51 10.11 -10.46
N LEU A 204 35.60 9.90 -11.41
CA LEU A 204 35.85 9.16 -12.66
C LEU A 204 35.60 10.09 -13.83
#